data_dcae10ff881932d6f94dcbe23a788328
#
_entry.id   dcae10ff881932d6f94dcbe23a788328
#
_cell.length_a   1.000
_cell.length_b   1.000
_cell.length_c   1.000
_cell.angle_alpha   90.00
_cell.angle_beta   90.00
_cell.angle_gamma   90.00
#
_symmetry.space_group_name_H-M   'P 1'
#
loop_
_entity.id
_entity.type
_entity.pdbx_description
1 polymer ?
#
loop_
_entity_poly.entity_id
_entity_poly.type
_entity_poly.pdbx_seq_one_letter_code
_entity_poly.pdbx_strand_id
1 'polypeptide(L)'
;VQTAKNTAQHNMNSNSYGDKGYTIQITPNFSNSKIILTCYLHFQLFRSNQESSWMVRIRKNGSTIKDMNSYHYFEAHPSYQSRVVHRANMPITYLDTAGGTSQITYDFYLGTGHGSSNSNQISTSDHQEDLFTAMEIKV
;
A
#
# COMPACT_ATOMS: atom_id res chain seq x y z
N VAL A 1 -3.47 -8.32 -18.58
CA VAL A 1 -3.75 -7.43 -17.42
C VAL A 1 -4.51 -8.23 -16.39
N GLN A 2 -4.11 -8.12 -15.13
CA GLN A 2 -4.81 -8.68 -13.98
C GLN A 2 -5.24 -7.53 -13.06
N THR A 3 -6.37 -7.69 -12.39
CA THR A 3 -6.91 -6.69 -11.47
C THR A 3 -7.40 -7.39 -10.21
N ALA A 4 -7.07 -6.85 -9.05
CA ALA A 4 -7.58 -7.29 -7.76
C ALA A 4 -8.15 -6.09 -7.00
N LYS A 5 -9.14 -6.34 -6.16
CA LYS A 5 -9.80 -5.34 -5.32
C LYS A 5 -9.76 -5.78 -3.88
N ASN A 6 -9.64 -4.83 -2.98
CA ASN A 6 -9.79 -5.06 -1.55
C ASN A 6 -10.75 -4.01 -0.98
N THR A 7 -11.76 -4.47 -0.25
CA THR A 7 -12.76 -3.63 0.42
C THR A 7 -12.68 -3.74 1.94
N ALA A 8 -11.73 -4.52 2.45
CA ALA A 8 -11.59 -4.72 3.88
C ALA A 8 -10.96 -3.49 4.55
N GLN A 9 -11.51 -3.11 5.69
CA GLN A 9 -10.90 -2.10 6.54
C GLN A 9 -9.71 -2.71 7.30
N HIS A 10 -8.56 -2.07 7.21
CA HIS A 10 -7.36 -2.48 7.93
C HIS A 10 -6.89 -1.38 8.88
N ASN A 11 -6.68 -1.76 10.12
CA ASN A 11 -6.07 -0.89 11.12
C ASN A 11 -4.59 -1.20 11.22
N MET A 12 -3.75 -0.19 11.08
CA MET A 12 -2.32 -0.29 11.28
C MET A 12 -1.92 0.58 12.45
N ASN A 13 -1.33 -0.07 13.44
CA ASN A 13 -0.93 0.56 14.71
C ASN A 13 0.49 0.18 15.13
N SER A 14 1.30 -0.29 14.20
CA SER A 14 2.68 -0.67 14.47
C SER A 14 3.64 -0.14 13.43
N ASN A 15 4.88 0.12 13.83
CA ASN A 15 5.98 0.55 12.96
C ASN A 15 6.55 -0.59 12.10
N SER A 16 5.82 -1.68 11.92
CA SER A 16 6.23 -2.82 11.11
C SER A 16 5.31 -3.00 9.92
N TYR A 17 5.88 -3.49 8.82
CA TYR A 17 5.12 -3.91 7.67
C TYR A 17 4.29 -5.16 8.01
N GLY A 18 3.02 -5.12 7.70
CA GLY A 18 2.10 -6.24 7.88
C GLY A 18 1.40 -6.62 6.58
N ASP A 19 1.14 -7.92 6.42
CA ASP A 19 0.25 -8.41 5.38
C ASP A 19 -1.18 -7.99 5.69
N LYS A 20 -1.83 -7.39 4.71
CA LYS A 20 -3.23 -6.94 4.78
C LYS A 20 -4.08 -7.57 3.67
N GLY A 21 -3.60 -8.64 3.07
CA GLY A 21 -4.31 -9.34 2.00
C GLY A 21 -4.33 -8.60 0.65
N TYR A 22 -3.43 -7.65 0.46
CA TYR A 22 -3.29 -6.95 -0.81
C TYR A 22 -2.37 -7.74 -1.74
N THR A 23 -2.94 -8.71 -2.44
CA THR A 23 -2.20 -9.64 -3.28
C THR A 23 -2.74 -9.63 -4.69
N ILE A 24 -1.85 -9.68 -5.68
CA ILE A 24 -2.19 -9.86 -7.09
C ILE A 24 -1.26 -10.86 -7.74
N GLN A 25 -1.79 -11.68 -8.64
CA GLN A 25 -1.03 -12.69 -9.36
C GLN A 25 -1.07 -12.42 -10.86
N ILE A 26 0.05 -12.66 -11.54
CA ILE A 26 0.14 -12.57 -13.00
C ILE A 26 1.06 -13.68 -13.51
N THR A 27 0.68 -14.29 -14.64
CA THR A 27 1.54 -15.22 -15.37
C THR A 27 2.03 -14.53 -16.63
N PRO A 28 3.33 -14.16 -16.71
CA PRO A 28 3.89 -13.50 -17.88
C PRO A 28 3.94 -14.44 -19.08
N ASN A 29 3.75 -13.89 -20.27
CA ASN A 29 3.92 -14.64 -21.53
C ASN A 29 5.38 -14.68 -21.99
N PHE A 30 6.20 -13.72 -21.57
CA PHE A 30 7.60 -13.60 -21.96
C PHE A 30 8.49 -13.37 -20.76
N SER A 31 9.62 -14.05 -20.71
CA SER A 31 10.54 -14.01 -19.56
C SER A 31 11.22 -12.66 -19.35
N ASN A 32 11.37 -11.85 -20.41
CA ASN A 32 11.97 -10.52 -20.38
C ASN A 32 10.94 -9.38 -20.28
N SER A 33 9.65 -9.71 -20.21
CA SER A 33 8.59 -8.69 -20.07
C SER A 33 8.78 -7.81 -18.85
N LYS A 34 8.30 -6.59 -18.97
CA LYS A 34 8.10 -5.71 -17.81
C LYS A 34 6.71 -5.88 -17.25
N ILE A 35 6.62 -5.79 -15.92
CA ILE A 35 5.34 -5.82 -15.21
C ILE A 35 5.14 -4.45 -14.57
N ILE A 36 4.12 -3.73 -15.03
CA ILE A 36 3.67 -2.52 -14.35
C ILE A 36 2.68 -2.95 -13.25
N LEU A 37 3.04 -2.60 -12.04
CA LEU A 37 2.14 -2.69 -10.88
C LEU A 37 1.58 -1.31 -10.62
N THR A 38 0.26 -1.20 -10.51
CA THR A 38 -0.39 -0.01 -9.98
C THR A 38 -1.23 -0.39 -8.79
N CYS A 39 -1.18 0.44 -7.77
CA CYS A 39 -1.99 0.29 -6.58
C CYS A 39 -2.61 1.64 -6.26
N TYR A 40 -3.91 1.64 -6.05
CA TYR A 40 -4.66 2.83 -5.65
C TYR A 40 -5.26 2.57 -4.28
N LEU A 41 -4.65 3.14 -3.25
CA LEU A 41 -5.03 2.97 -1.85
C LEU A 41 -5.82 4.18 -1.36
N HIS A 42 -6.95 3.91 -0.74
CA HIS A 42 -7.68 4.89 0.04
C HIS A 42 -7.26 4.76 1.50
N PHE A 43 -6.82 5.83 2.09
CA PHE A 43 -6.44 5.77 3.50
C PHE A 43 -7.03 6.89 4.33
N GLN A 44 -7.19 6.58 5.59
CA GLN A 44 -7.62 7.50 6.60
C GLN A 44 -6.61 7.48 7.75
N LEU A 45 -6.06 8.63 8.06
CA LEU A 45 -5.18 8.82 9.20
C LEU A 45 -5.99 9.45 10.33
N PHE A 46 -5.96 8.80 11.47
CA PHE A 46 -6.52 9.34 12.70
C PHE A 46 -5.40 9.77 13.61
N ARG A 47 -5.49 10.97 14.19
CA ARG A 47 -4.48 11.41 15.09
C ARG A 47 -4.95 12.35 16.21
N SER A 48 -4.25 12.22 17.36
CA SER A 48 -4.16 13.19 18.44
C SER A 48 -2.68 13.41 18.76
N ASN A 49 -2.18 14.61 18.52
CA ASN A 49 -0.89 15.15 19.02
C ASN A 49 0.46 14.56 18.53
N GLN A 50 0.58 13.86 17.44
CA GLN A 50 1.90 13.39 16.94
C GLN A 50 1.92 13.21 15.42
N GLU A 51 3.11 13.05 14.83
CA GLU A 51 3.33 12.80 13.41
C GLU A 51 2.79 11.43 13.00
N SER A 52 2.28 11.33 11.80
CA SER A 52 1.82 10.08 11.22
C SER A 52 2.42 9.88 9.85
N SER A 53 2.99 8.74 9.63
CA SER A 53 3.47 8.33 8.32
C SER A 53 3.01 6.92 8.05
N TRP A 54 3.01 6.51 6.81
CA TRP A 54 2.70 5.15 6.41
C TRP A 54 3.70 4.68 5.35
N MET A 55 3.89 3.38 5.33
CA MET A 55 4.90 2.71 4.54
C MET A 55 4.22 1.63 3.72
N VAL A 56 4.69 1.47 2.48
CA VAL A 56 4.30 0.37 1.61
C VAL A 56 5.53 -0.42 1.21
N ARG A 57 5.45 -1.73 1.33
CA ARG A 57 6.46 -2.68 0.86
C ARG A 57 5.86 -3.53 -0.24
N ILE A 58 6.53 -3.56 -1.39
CA ILE A 58 6.18 -4.46 -2.47
C ILE A 58 7.06 -5.70 -2.37
N ARG A 59 6.41 -6.86 -2.40
CA ARG A 59 7.08 -8.16 -2.39
C ARG A 59 6.73 -8.92 -3.67
N LYS A 60 7.68 -9.70 -4.17
CA LYS A 60 7.53 -10.62 -5.29
C LYS A 60 7.87 -12.02 -4.81
N ASN A 61 6.92 -12.94 -4.91
CA ASN A 61 7.08 -14.33 -4.47
C ASN A 61 7.66 -14.43 -3.05
N GLY A 62 7.15 -13.60 -2.13
CA GLY A 62 7.59 -13.57 -0.75
C GLY A 62 8.86 -12.74 -0.46
N SER A 63 9.60 -12.28 -1.47
CA SER A 63 10.81 -11.47 -1.31
C SER A 63 10.53 -9.98 -1.51
N THR A 64 11.08 -9.13 -0.64
CA THR A 64 10.95 -7.68 -0.78
C THR A 64 11.70 -7.20 -2.01
N ILE A 65 11.02 -6.45 -2.88
CA ILE A 65 11.61 -5.84 -4.07
C ILE A 65 11.64 -4.31 -4.00
N LYS A 66 10.75 -3.71 -3.19
CA LYS A 66 10.71 -2.26 -3.02
C LYS A 66 10.09 -1.88 -1.69
N ASP A 67 10.73 -0.96 -1.00
CA ASP A 67 10.15 -0.20 0.11
C ASP A 67 9.86 1.22 -0.35
N MET A 68 8.66 1.68 -0.07
CA MET A 68 8.20 3.04 -0.33
C MET A 68 7.75 3.63 1.00
N ASN A 69 8.46 4.66 1.42
CA ASN A 69 8.11 5.40 2.62
C ASN A 69 7.51 6.72 2.16
N SER A 70 6.25 6.90 2.41
CA SER A 70 5.61 8.19 2.19
C SER A 70 5.44 8.87 3.54
N TYR A 71 6.16 9.95 3.73
CA TYR A 71 6.01 10.79 4.90
C TYR A 71 4.95 11.84 4.59
N HIS A 72 3.75 11.61 5.07
CA HIS A 72 2.78 12.69 5.21
C HIS A 72 2.94 13.29 6.60
N TYR A 73 3.58 14.42 6.63
CA TYR A 73 3.81 15.19 7.85
C TYR A 73 2.53 15.95 8.18
N PHE A 74 1.90 15.63 9.28
CA PHE A 74 0.86 16.46 9.87
C PHE A 74 1.35 17.03 11.18
N GLU A 75 1.65 18.29 11.16
CA GLU A 75 1.86 19.04 12.39
C GLU A 75 0.48 19.34 12.99
N ALA A 76 0.08 18.58 14.00
CA ALA A 76 -1.10 18.91 14.76
C ALA A 76 -0.76 20.14 15.61
N HIS A 77 -1.43 21.26 15.35
CA HIS A 77 -1.27 22.46 16.16
C HIS A 77 -1.62 22.14 17.62
N PRO A 78 -0.78 22.54 18.59
CA PRO A 78 -0.97 22.17 20.01
C PRO A 78 -2.31 22.58 20.62
N SER A 79 -3.00 23.52 19.99
CA SER A 79 -4.32 24.03 20.44
C SER A 79 -5.51 23.15 20.02
N TYR A 80 -5.32 22.16 19.13
CA TYR A 80 -6.39 21.28 18.72
C TYR A 80 -6.29 19.97 19.47
N GLN A 81 -6.94 19.85 20.60
CA GLN A 81 -7.10 18.60 21.36
C GLN A 81 -8.06 17.61 20.68
N SER A 82 -8.61 17.96 19.53
CA SER A 82 -9.57 17.12 18.83
C SER A 82 -8.87 16.26 17.78
N ARG A 83 -9.36 15.03 17.65
CA ARG A 83 -8.98 14.03 16.66
C ARG A 83 -8.98 14.64 15.25
N VAL A 84 -7.82 14.71 14.62
CA VAL A 84 -7.71 15.08 13.21
C VAL A 84 -7.87 13.84 12.36
N VAL A 85 -8.76 13.91 11.38
CA VAL A 85 -8.96 12.85 10.40
C VAL A 85 -8.50 13.37 9.05
N HIS A 86 -7.47 12.74 8.49
CA HIS A 86 -7.04 13.02 7.13
C HIS A 86 -7.38 11.84 6.22
N ARG A 87 -8.09 12.13 5.13
CA ARG A 87 -8.41 11.16 4.09
C ARG A 87 -7.69 11.53 2.82
N ALA A 88 -7.01 10.59 2.22
CA ALA A 88 -6.32 10.80 0.95
C ALA A 88 -6.26 9.51 0.13
N ASN A 89 -5.99 9.69 -1.15
CA ASN A 89 -5.76 8.60 -2.08
C ASN A 89 -4.28 8.56 -2.43
N MET A 90 -3.69 7.35 -2.43
CA MET A 90 -2.32 7.16 -2.82
C MET A 90 -2.21 6.28 -4.07
N PRO A 91 -1.88 6.87 -5.20
CA PRO A 91 -1.44 6.11 -6.34
C PRO A 91 0.00 5.64 -6.16
N ILE A 92 0.24 4.36 -6.36
CA ILE A 92 1.57 3.75 -6.41
C ILE A 92 1.74 3.14 -7.79
N THR A 93 2.89 3.40 -8.42
CA THR A 93 3.27 2.73 -9.65
C THR A 93 4.69 2.20 -9.50
N TYR A 94 4.89 0.95 -9.85
CA TYR A 94 6.19 0.29 -9.82
C TYR A 94 6.38 -0.57 -11.07
N LEU A 95 7.58 -0.50 -11.64
CA LEU A 95 7.96 -1.30 -12.81
C LEU A 95 8.94 -2.40 -12.38
N ASP A 96 8.54 -3.65 -12.59
CA ASP A 96 9.36 -4.83 -12.34
C ASP A 96 9.72 -5.54 -13.65
N THR A 97 10.65 -6.48 -13.59
CA THR A 97 10.98 -7.40 -14.68
C THR A 97 10.43 -8.79 -14.34
N ALA A 98 9.75 -9.43 -15.27
CA ALA A 98 9.14 -10.74 -15.05
C ALA A 98 10.17 -11.77 -14.56
N GLY A 99 11.30 -11.91 -15.26
CA GLY A 99 12.38 -12.85 -14.93
C GLY A 99 12.05 -14.31 -15.21
N GLY A 100 10.89 -14.58 -15.83
CA GLY A 100 10.41 -15.92 -16.16
C GLY A 100 8.97 -15.88 -16.65
N THR A 101 8.42 -17.04 -17.01
CA THR A 101 7.04 -17.23 -17.45
C THR A 101 6.17 -17.93 -16.41
N SER A 102 6.73 -18.27 -15.25
CA SER A 102 5.96 -18.81 -14.12
C SER A 102 5.09 -17.76 -13.50
N GLN A 103 4.01 -18.18 -12.83
CA GLN A 103 3.15 -17.27 -12.08
C GLN A 103 3.96 -16.50 -11.03
N ILE A 104 3.74 -15.20 -10.99
CA ILE A 104 4.31 -14.26 -10.02
C ILE A 104 3.20 -13.80 -9.09
N THR A 105 3.47 -13.85 -7.79
CA THR A 105 2.62 -13.24 -6.77
C THR A 105 3.26 -11.96 -6.27
N TYR A 106 2.54 -10.86 -6.35
CA TYR A 106 2.92 -9.59 -5.74
C TYR A 106 2.05 -9.30 -4.53
N ASP A 107 2.71 -8.98 -3.41
CA ASP A 107 2.05 -8.60 -2.17
C ASP A 107 2.42 -7.16 -1.82
N PHE A 108 1.45 -6.40 -1.36
CA PHE A 108 1.66 -5.05 -0.84
C PHE A 108 1.49 -5.07 0.68
N TYR A 109 2.59 -5.03 1.40
CA TYR A 109 2.60 -4.95 2.86
C TYR A 109 2.54 -3.50 3.29
N LEU A 110 1.74 -3.24 4.28
CA LEU A 110 1.48 -1.90 4.77
C LEU A 110 1.98 -1.74 6.20
N GLY A 111 2.45 -0.55 6.54
CA GLY A 111 2.92 -0.23 7.88
C GLY A 111 2.82 1.26 8.18
N THR A 112 3.15 1.63 9.40
CA THR A 112 3.20 3.02 9.84
C THR A 112 4.62 3.38 10.23
N GLY A 113 5.13 4.53 9.80
CA GLY A 113 6.53 4.92 10.01
C GLY A 113 6.82 5.67 11.30
N HIS A 114 5.83 6.28 11.93
CA HIS A 114 5.98 7.03 13.18
C HIS A 114 4.73 6.93 14.05
N GLY A 115 4.92 6.89 15.35
CA GLY A 115 3.87 6.98 16.36
C GLY A 115 3.38 5.63 16.89
N SER A 116 3.74 5.37 18.13
CA SER A 116 3.50 4.09 18.83
C SER A 116 2.09 3.91 19.33
N SER A 117 1.14 4.74 19.03
CA SER A 117 -0.08 4.63 19.84
C SER A 117 -1.38 5.10 19.27
N ASN A 118 -1.64 5.20 18.03
CA ASN A 118 -3.05 5.44 17.69
C ASN A 118 -3.37 5.25 16.22
N SER A 119 -4.03 4.17 15.95
CA SER A 119 -5.00 3.95 14.87
C SER A 119 -4.75 4.74 13.57
N ASN A 120 -3.63 4.46 12.92
CA ASN A 120 -3.55 4.72 11.50
C ASN A 120 -4.43 3.65 10.85
N GLN A 121 -5.53 4.06 10.31
CA GLN A 121 -6.39 3.17 9.54
C GLN A 121 -6.04 3.39 8.07
N ILE A 122 -5.60 2.36 7.39
CA ILE A 122 -5.84 2.26 5.97
C ILE A 122 -7.26 1.71 5.90
N SER A 123 -8.15 2.56 5.57
CA SER A 123 -9.55 2.20 5.57
C SER A 123 -10.14 2.49 4.22
N THR A 124 -10.70 1.47 3.69
CA THR A 124 -11.81 1.56 2.76
C THR A 124 -13.11 1.74 3.54
N SER A 125 -13.12 2.54 4.63
CA SER A 125 -14.37 2.81 5.31
C SER A 125 -15.32 3.50 4.33
N ASP A 126 -16.55 3.12 4.33
CA ASP A 126 -17.63 3.71 3.57
C ASP A 126 -17.56 3.52 2.04
N HIS A 127 -17.49 2.25 1.57
CA HIS A 127 -17.71 1.87 0.18
C HIS A 127 -16.62 2.23 -0.85
N GLN A 128 -15.41 2.49 -0.43
CA GLN A 128 -14.30 2.67 -1.36
C GLN A 128 -13.56 1.36 -1.59
N GLU A 129 -13.15 1.11 -2.81
CA GLU A 129 -12.38 -0.07 -3.20
C GLU A 129 -10.93 0.32 -3.44
N ASP A 130 -10.01 -0.36 -2.77
CA ASP A 130 -8.60 -0.31 -3.15
C ASP A 130 -8.40 -1.16 -4.40
N LEU A 131 -7.75 -0.59 -5.39
CA LEU A 131 -7.57 -1.22 -6.69
C LEU A 131 -6.11 -1.56 -6.93
N PHE A 132 -5.86 -2.80 -7.33
CA PHE A 132 -4.54 -3.30 -7.71
C PHE A 132 -4.58 -3.78 -9.15
N THR A 133 -3.55 -3.43 -9.92
CA THR A 133 -3.43 -3.90 -11.30
C THR A 133 -2.00 -4.37 -11.55
N ALA A 134 -1.86 -5.50 -12.21
CA ALA A 134 -0.60 -5.98 -12.78
C ALA A 134 -0.78 -6.10 -14.29
N MET A 135 0.07 -5.44 -15.04
CA MET A 135 0.02 -5.42 -16.50
C MET A 135 1.37 -5.80 -17.08
N GLU A 136 1.37 -6.81 -17.94
CA GLU A 136 2.56 -7.20 -18.70
C GLU A 136 2.77 -6.28 -19.90
N ILE A 137 4.01 -5.81 -20.08
CA ILE A 137 4.47 -5.09 -21.25
C ILE A 137 5.57 -5.94 -21.91
N LYS A 138 5.35 -6.34 -23.14
CA LYS A 138 6.37 -6.97 -23.97
C LYS A 138 7.45 -5.96 -24.33
N VAL A 139 8.70 -6.30 -24.10
CA VAL A 139 9.89 -5.53 -24.49
C VAL A 139 10.74 -6.34 -25.47
#